data_ea65288558ada2b9d3b85b893ce90a33
#
_entry.id   ea65288558ada2b9d3b85b893ce90a33
#
_cell.length_a   1.000
_cell.length_b   1.000
_cell.length_c   1.000
_cell.angle_alpha   90.00
_cell.angle_beta   90.00
_cell.angle_gamma   90.00
#
_symmetry.space_group_name_H-M   'P 1'
#
loop_
_entity.id
_entity.type
_entity.pdbx_description
1 polymer ?
#
loop_
_entity_poly.entity_id
_entity_poly.type
_entity_poly.pdbx_seq_one_letter_code
_entity_poly.pdbx_strand_id
1 'polypeptide(L)'
;MLFRSMKYVIATHNAHKLIELQRILEPLGIEAVTDRDLGLELPEVEETGTTFAENAYLKAASACDFTGLPAIADDSGLVVDALDGRPGVFSARYGGEEATDDDRNVLLLEEMKDVPQGQRAARFVSAVCCVFPNGDILRAEGTFEGEIGYAPAGENGFGYDPIFKVGDRTSAEMSPAEKDAVSHRGNALKLFSKDLKDYLSQSK
;
A
#
# COMPACT_ATOMS: atom_id res chain seq x y z
N MET A 1 -12.51 -3.86 31.25
CA MET A 1 -13.16 -2.71 30.61
C MET A 1 -13.10 -2.98 29.12
N LEU A 2 -14.24 -3.32 28.49
CA LEU A 2 -14.29 -3.63 27.07
C LEU A 2 -13.85 -2.38 26.31
N PHE A 3 -12.74 -2.45 25.61
CA PHE A 3 -12.43 -1.47 24.56
C PHE A 3 -13.58 -1.55 23.57
N ARG A 4 -14.43 -0.54 23.52
CA ARG A 4 -15.28 -0.36 22.35
C ARG A 4 -14.32 -0.22 21.19
N SER A 5 -14.26 -1.24 20.33
CA SER A 5 -13.42 -1.17 19.15
C SER A 5 -13.83 0.07 18.37
N MET A 6 -12.89 0.99 18.26
CA MET A 6 -13.10 2.18 17.42
C MET A 6 -13.05 1.70 15.98
N LYS A 7 -14.08 2.01 15.20
CA LYS A 7 -14.12 1.67 13.80
C LYS A 7 -13.22 2.62 13.01
N TYR A 8 -12.43 2.07 12.13
CA TYR A 8 -11.57 2.81 11.20
C TYR A 8 -12.03 2.55 9.79
N VAL A 9 -12.31 3.61 9.05
CA VAL A 9 -12.68 3.51 7.63
C VAL A 9 -11.43 3.24 6.80
N ILE A 10 -11.45 2.22 5.95
CA ILE A 10 -10.39 1.99 4.97
C ILE A 10 -10.75 2.73 3.69
N ALA A 11 -9.97 3.77 3.37
CA ALA A 11 -10.16 4.61 2.20
C ALA A 11 -9.36 4.04 1.00
N THR A 12 -9.87 2.98 0.39
CA THR A 12 -9.33 2.43 -0.85
C THR A 12 -10.43 1.81 -1.71
N HIS A 13 -10.37 2.05 -3.02
CA HIS A 13 -11.21 1.38 -4.01
C HIS A 13 -10.52 0.13 -4.61
N ASN A 14 -9.27 -0.12 -4.25
CA ASN A 14 -8.51 -1.29 -4.72
C ASN A 14 -8.83 -2.51 -3.84
N ALA A 15 -9.54 -3.49 -4.42
CA ALA A 15 -9.96 -4.69 -3.70
C ALA A 15 -8.79 -5.54 -3.16
N HIS A 16 -7.66 -5.59 -3.88
CA HIS A 16 -6.48 -6.33 -3.42
C HIS A 16 -5.83 -5.65 -2.21
N LYS A 17 -5.69 -4.32 -2.25
CA LYS A 17 -5.20 -3.55 -1.10
C LYS A 17 -6.13 -3.71 0.11
N LEU A 18 -7.45 -3.65 -0.11
CA LEU A 18 -8.43 -3.82 0.96
C LEU A 18 -8.26 -5.15 1.68
N ILE A 19 -8.14 -6.25 0.92
CA ILE A 19 -7.95 -7.60 1.49
C ILE A 19 -6.65 -7.68 2.30
N GLU A 20 -5.56 -7.13 1.79
CA GLU A 20 -4.28 -7.11 2.50
C GLU A 20 -4.36 -6.26 3.77
N LEU A 21 -4.96 -5.05 3.70
CA LEU A 21 -5.13 -4.17 4.85
C LEU A 21 -5.97 -4.82 5.95
N GLN A 22 -7.13 -5.40 5.61
CA GLN A 22 -7.99 -6.08 6.58
C GLN A 22 -7.26 -7.25 7.24
N ARG A 23 -6.60 -8.10 6.45
CA ARG A 23 -5.85 -9.26 6.95
C ARG A 23 -4.74 -8.88 7.94
N ILE A 24 -4.08 -7.74 7.73
CA ILE A 24 -2.99 -7.27 8.59
C ILE A 24 -3.53 -6.50 9.81
N LEU A 25 -4.60 -5.71 9.65
CA LEU A 25 -5.15 -4.87 10.73
C LEU A 25 -5.97 -5.67 11.75
N GLU A 26 -6.70 -6.71 11.32
CA GLU A 26 -7.54 -7.52 12.20
C GLU A 26 -6.77 -8.15 13.37
N PRO A 27 -5.62 -8.84 13.17
CA PRO A 27 -4.82 -9.37 14.26
C PRO A 27 -4.26 -8.30 15.21
N LEU A 28 -4.20 -7.05 14.77
CA LEU A 28 -3.76 -5.91 15.58
C LEU A 28 -4.88 -5.33 16.45
N GLY A 29 -6.10 -5.87 16.35
CA GLY A 29 -7.27 -5.44 17.10
C GLY A 29 -7.90 -4.14 16.57
N ILE A 30 -7.65 -3.80 15.31
CA ILE A 30 -8.23 -2.65 14.61
C ILE A 30 -9.47 -3.12 13.87
N GLU A 31 -10.63 -2.59 14.22
CA GLU A 31 -11.88 -2.85 13.49
C GLU A 31 -11.93 -2.00 12.22
N ALA A 32 -11.44 -2.57 11.12
CA ALA A 32 -11.43 -1.94 9.82
C ALA A 32 -12.76 -2.15 9.10
N VAL A 33 -13.42 -1.07 8.72
CA VAL A 33 -14.69 -1.08 7.98
C VAL A 33 -14.52 -0.41 6.61
N THR A 34 -15.32 -0.87 5.65
CA THR A 34 -15.37 -0.25 4.33
C THR A 34 -16.51 0.76 4.24
N ASP A 35 -16.53 1.55 3.19
CA ASP A 35 -17.66 2.39 2.81
C ASP A 35 -18.94 1.56 2.66
N ARG A 36 -18.86 0.37 2.05
CA ARG A 36 -19.98 -0.56 1.88
C ARG A 36 -20.53 -1.05 3.22
N ASP A 37 -19.67 -1.35 4.19
CA ASP A 37 -20.07 -1.76 5.55
C ASP A 37 -20.84 -0.63 6.26
N LEU A 38 -20.58 0.61 5.89
CA LEU A 38 -21.27 1.80 6.40
C LEU A 38 -22.50 2.17 5.58
N GLY A 39 -22.76 1.51 4.44
CA GLY A 39 -23.82 1.88 3.50
C GLY A 39 -23.58 3.23 2.81
N LEU A 40 -22.31 3.60 2.64
CA LEU A 40 -21.86 4.86 2.05
C LEU A 40 -21.10 4.56 0.75
N GLU A 41 -20.83 5.61 -0.02
CA GLU A 41 -19.91 5.59 -1.15
C GLU A 41 -18.91 6.73 -0.95
N LEU A 42 -17.65 6.38 -0.74
CA LEU A 42 -16.60 7.37 -0.54
C LEU A 42 -16.35 8.16 -1.84
N PRO A 43 -16.13 9.48 -1.74
CA PRO A 43 -15.80 10.27 -2.91
C PRO A 43 -14.46 9.83 -3.52
N GLU A 44 -14.39 9.86 -4.85
CA GLU A 44 -13.11 9.72 -5.52
C GLU A 44 -12.19 10.89 -5.17
N VAL A 45 -10.93 10.56 -4.92
CA VAL A 45 -9.90 11.53 -4.57
C VAL A 45 -8.87 11.57 -5.68
N GLU A 46 -8.68 12.75 -6.27
CA GLU A 46 -7.60 12.97 -7.22
C GLU A 46 -6.24 12.94 -6.49
N GLU A 47 -5.39 12.00 -6.87
CA GLU A 47 -4.05 11.83 -6.31
C GLU A 47 -3.09 12.84 -6.94
N THR A 48 -3.11 14.07 -6.43
CA THR A 48 -2.28 15.19 -6.88
C THR A 48 -0.94 15.29 -6.16
N GLY A 49 -0.71 14.44 -5.18
CA GLY A 49 0.54 14.41 -4.42
C GLY A 49 1.74 13.96 -5.26
N THR A 50 2.90 14.46 -4.92
CA THR A 50 4.18 14.07 -5.53
C THR A 50 4.87 12.93 -4.79
N THR A 51 4.35 12.56 -3.62
CA THR A 51 4.82 11.46 -2.78
C THR A 51 3.68 10.53 -2.39
N PHE A 52 4.02 9.28 -2.07
CA PHE A 52 3.05 8.32 -1.52
C PHE A 52 2.39 8.82 -0.23
N ALA A 53 3.16 9.49 0.64
CA ALA A 53 2.64 10.05 1.90
C ALA A 53 1.59 11.15 1.68
N GLU A 54 1.79 12.01 0.67
CA GLU A 54 0.82 13.05 0.30
C GLU A 54 -0.47 12.42 -0.24
N ASN A 55 -0.39 11.45 -1.13
CA ASN A 55 -1.57 10.78 -1.68
C ASN A 55 -2.32 9.97 -0.62
N ALA A 56 -1.61 9.26 0.27
CA ALA A 56 -2.24 8.57 1.40
C ALA A 56 -3.00 9.55 2.31
N TYR A 57 -2.41 10.71 2.59
CA TYR A 57 -3.07 11.75 3.38
C TYR A 57 -4.33 12.29 2.70
N LEU A 58 -4.28 12.61 1.40
CA LEU A 58 -5.46 13.12 0.66
C LEU A 58 -6.63 12.14 0.75
N LYS A 59 -6.37 10.85 0.56
CA LYS A 59 -7.40 9.81 0.67
C LYS A 59 -7.96 9.67 2.08
N ALA A 60 -7.08 9.62 3.09
CA ALA A 60 -7.50 9.49 4.49
C ALA A 60 -8.27 10.72 4.98
N ALA A 61 -7.83 11.92 4.63
CA ALA A 61 -8.50 13.15 5.00
C ALA A 61 -9.90 13.25 4.40
N SER A 62 -10.04 12.98 3.10
CA SER A 62 -11.35 12.97 2.42
C SER A 62 -12.33 11.98 3.07
N ALA A 63 -11.88 10.77 3.36
CA ALA A 63 -12.73 9.75 3.99
C ALA A 63 -13.10 10.10 5.43
N CYS A 64 -12.17 10.67 6.21
CA CYS A 64 -12.42 11.14 7.56
C CYS A 64 -13.45 12.28 7.57
N ASP A 65 -13.28 13.28 6.72
CA ASP A 65 -14.21 14.42 6.61
C ASP A 65 -15.60 13.96 6.17
N PHE A 66 -15.68 13.02 5.24
CA PHE A 66 -16.94 12.50 4.72
C PHE A 66 -17.71 11.64 5.73
N THR A 67 -17.00 10.78 6.48
CA THR A 67 -17.63 9.80 7.37
C THR A 67 -17.73 10.25 8.82
N GLY A 68 -16.93 11.23 9.24
CA GLY A 68 -16.77 11.63 10.64
C GLY A 68 -16.09 10.56 11.51
N LEU A 69 -15.49 9.54 10.91
CA LEU A 69 -14.76 8.47 11.58
C LEU A 69 -13.26 8.57 11.29
N PRO A 70 -12.39 8.02 12.15
CA PRO A 70 -10.99 7.85 11.80
C PRO A 70 -10.87 7.08 10.51
N ALA A 71 -10.06 7.55 9.57
CA ALA A 71 -9.89 6.92 8.27
C ALA A 71 -8.43 6.57 8.00
N ILE A 72 -8.20 5.36 7.54
CA ILE A 72 -6.89 4.83 7.16
C ILE A 72 -6.84 4.70 5.65
N ALA A 73 -5.80 5.26 5.05
CA ALA A 73 -5.47 5.05 3.64
C ALA A 73 -4.02 4.65 3.49
N ASP A 74 -3.73 3.89 2.42
CA ASP A 74 -2.38 3.70 1.94
C ASP A 74 -2.22 4.25 0.53
N ASP A 75 -1.03 4.74 0.24
CA ASP A 75 -0.55 4.87 -1.12
C ASP A 75 0.76 4.12 -1.26
N SER A 76 0.92 3.42 -2.38
CA SER A 76 2.03 2.50 -2.55
C SER A 76 2.38 2.31 -4.01
N GLY A 77 3.63 2.00 -4.26
CA GLY A 77 4.10 1.71 -5.60
C GLY A 77 5.49 1.13 -5.63
N LEU A 78 5.94 0.86 -6.84
CA LEU A 78 7.24 0.34 -7.17
C LEU A 78 8.19 1.49 -7.51
N VAL A 79 9.38 1.48 -6.94
CA VAL A 79 10.46 2.42 -7.21
C VAL A 79 11.63 1.63 -7.75
N VAL A 80 12.09 1.96 -8.97
CA VAL A 80 13.17 1.26 -9.68
C VAL A 80 14.35 2.22 -9.87
N ASP A 81 15.50 1.89 -9.31
CA ASP A 81 16.66 2.80 -9.31
C ASP A 81 17.17 3.09 -10.74
N ALA A 82 17.24 2.08 -11.60
CA ALA A 82 17.67 2.23 -12.98
C ALA A 82 16.71 3.07 -13.85
N LEU A 83 15.50 3.32 -13.37
CA LEU A 83 14.48 4.15 -14.04
C LEU A 83 14.26 5.48 -13.32
N ASP A 84 15.24 5.97 -12.56
CA ASP A 84 15.16 7.22 -11.80
C ASP A 84 13.93 7.28 -10.85
N GLY A 85 13.60 6.14 -10.23
CA GLY A 85 12.49 5.99 -9.31
C GLY A 85 11.13 5.73 -9.96
N ARG A 86 11.03 5.68 -11.29
CA ARG A 86 9.79 5.29 -11.98
C ARG A 86 9.50 3.80 -11.75
N PRO A 87 8.23 3.40 -11.75
CA PRO A 87 7.00 4.18 -11.92
C PRO A 87 6.62 5.06 -10.74
N GLY A 88 7.09 4.84 -9.49
CA GLY A 88 6.82 5.68 -8.33
C GLY A 88 5.34 5.83 -8.05
N VAL A 89 4.87 7.05 -7.79
CA VAL A 89 3.44 7.36 -7.53
C VAL A 89 2.52 7.06 -8.72
N PHE A 90 3.08 6.81 -9.90
CA PHE A 90 2.34 6.43 -11.09
C PHE A 90 2.22 4.91 -11.27
N SER A 91 2.60 4.11 -10.28
CA SER A 91 2.64 2.64 -10.40
C SER A 91 1.32 2.01 -10.86
N ALA A 92 0.18 2.49 -10.36
CA ALA A 92 -1.13 1.95 -10.71
C ALA A 92 -1.60 2.33 -12.13
N ARG A 93 -1.04 3.39 -12.72
CA ARG A 93 -1.40 3.90 -14.05
C ARG A 93 -0.23 3.93 -15.04
N TYR A 94 0.84 3.20 -14.72
CA TYR A 94 2.01 3.04 -15.59
C TYR A 94 1.60 2.32 -16.88
N GLY A 95 1.91 2.93 -18.03
CA GLY A 95 1.45 2.43 -19.33
C GLY A 95 0.04 2.90 -19.73
N GLY A 96 -0.61 3.74 -18.90
CA GLY A 96 -1.94 4.30 -19.19
C GLY A 96 -3.04 3.76 -18.27
N GLU A 97 -4.18 4.42 -18.26
CA GLU A 97 -5.30 4.10 -17.37
C GLU A 97 -5.92 2.72 -17.65
N GLU A 98 -5.93 2.30 -18.92
CA GLU A 98 -6.49 1.03 -19.38
C GLU A 98 -5.49 -0.14 -19.30
N ALA A 99 -4.22 0.12 -18.92
CA ALA A 99 -3.20 -0.92 -18.84
C ALA A 99 -3.52 -1.94 -17.75
N THR A 100 -3.42 -3.22 -18.09
CA THR A 100 -3.51 -4.32 -17.12
C THR A 100 -2.21 -4.46 -16.32
N ASP A 101 -2.19 -5.27 -15.26
CA ASP A 101 -0.96 -5.57 -14.54
C ASP A 101 0.08 -6.25 -15.45
N ASP A 102 -0.37 -7.11 -16.35
CA ASP A 102 0.52 -7.77 -17.33
C ASP A 102 1.12 -6.75 -18.30
N ASP A 103 0.33 -5.78 -18.81
CA ASP A 103 0.82 -4.72 -19.68
C ASP A 103 1.89 -3.87 -18.98
N ARG A 104 1.67 -3.53 -17.71
CA ARG A 104 2.64 -2.79 -16.87
C ARG A 104 3.93 -3.58 -16.69
N ASN A 105 3.82 -4.87 -16.42
CA ASN A 105 4.98 -5.76 -16.25
C ASN A 105 5.78 -5.89 -17.55
N VAL A 106 5.11 -6.06 -18.68
CA VAL A 106 5.76 -6.12 -20.00
C VAL A 106 6.47 -4.79 -20.32
N LEU A 107 5.81 -3.66 -20.10
CA LEU A 107 6.40 -2.33 -20.32
C LEU A 107 7.66 -2.14 -19.47
N LEU A 108 7.58 -2.43 -18.20
CA LEU A 108 8.69 -2.24 -17.26
C LEU A 108 9.86 -3.16 -17.61
N LEU A 109 9.61 -4.41 -17.97
CA LEU A 109 10.65 -5.34 -18.41
C LEU A 109 11.32 -4.90 -19.71
N GLU A 110 10.56 -4.31 -20.65
CA GLU A 110 11.12 -3.77 -21.89
C GLU A 110 12.02 -2.55 -21.61
N GLU A 111 11.62 -1.64 -20.71
CA GLU A 111 12.47 -0.51 -20.32
C GLU A 111 13.75 -0.97 -19.58
N MET A 112 13.68 -2.11 -18.91
CA MET A 112 14.77 -2.70 -18.14
C MET A 112 15.65 -3.68 -18.93
N LYS A 113 15.35 -3.92 -20.22
CA LYS A 113 16.00 -4.99 -21.02
C LYS A 113 17.53 -4.88 -21.11
N ASP A 114 18.03 -3.65 -21.21
CA ASP A 114 19.45 -3.37 -21.31
C ASP A 114 20.14 -3.10 -19.96
N VAL A 115 19.39 -3.17 -18.85
CA VAL A 115 19.93 -3.01 -17.51
C VAL A 115 20.51 -4.34 -17.03
N PRO A 116 21.84 -4.40 -16.76
CA PRO A 116 22.49 -5.65 -16.39
C PRO A 116 22.14 -6.10 -14.97
N GLN A 117 22.39 -7.37 -14.70
CA GLN A 117 22.31 -7.91 -13.34
C GLN A 117 23.19 -7.10 -12.37
N GLY A 118 22.68 -6.88 -11.15
CA GLY A 118 23.33 -6.07 -10.12
C GLY A 118 23.04 -4.55 -10.22
N GLN A 119 22.34 -4.11 -11.27
CA GLN A 119 21.86 -2.72 -11.43
C GLN A 119 20.33 -2.65 -11.52
N ARG A 120 19.64 -3.71 -11.14
CA ARG A 120 18.17 -3.83 -11.24
C ARG A 120 17.46 -3.62 -9.91
N ALA A 121 18.14 -2.94 -8.96
CA ALA A 121 17.59 -2.68 -7.63
C ALA A 121 16.26 -1.93 -7.71
N ALA A 122 15.32 -2.39 -6.91
CA ALA A 122 13.99 -1.82 -6.82
C ALA A 122 13.43 -2.03 -5.41
N ARG A 123 12.42 -1.25 -5.05
CA ARG A 123 11.66 -1.44 -3.82
C ARG A 123 10.22 -1.12 -4.01
N PHE A 124 9.37 -1.86 -3.33
CA PHE A 124 8.02 -1.39 -3.06
C PHE A 124 8.04 -0.44 -1.85
N VAL A 125 7.25 0.62 -1.93
CA VAL A 125 7.03 1.58 -0.84
C VAL A 125 5.55 1.61 -0.53
N SER A 126 5.18 1.63 0.74
CA SER A 126 3.82 1.91 1.20
C SER A 126 3.86 3.01 2.26
N ALA A 127 3.15 4.08 2.01
CA ALA A 127 2.87 5.11 3.00
C ALA A 127 1.44 4.92 3.51
N VAL A 128 1.30 4.74 4.82
CA VAL A 128 0.01 4.64 5.52
C VAL A 128 -0.26 5.94 6.26
N CYS A 129 -1.45 6.47 6.10
CA CYS A 129 -1.93 7.66 6.82
C CYS A 129 -3.24 7.35 7.51
N CYS A 130 -3.37 7.75 8.77
CA CYS A 130 -4.65 7.81 9.48
C CYS A 130 -4.95 9.24 9.87
N VAL A 131 -6.13 9.71 9.51
CA VAL A 131 -6.66 11.02 9.92
C VAL A 131 -7.80 10.80 10.90
N PHE A 132 -7.76 11.53 12.01
CA PHE A 132 -8.79 11.47 13.05
C PHE A 132 -9.72 12.70 12.98
N PRO A 133 -10.99 12.56 13.41
CA PRO A 133 -11.95 13.67 13.40
C PRO A 133 -11.54 14.90 14.23
N ASN A 134 -10.62 14.73 15.19
CA ASN A 134 -10.06 15.83 15.97
C ASN A 134 -8.91 16.57 15.26
N GLY A 135 -8.56 16.17 14.03
CA GLY A 135 -7.48 16.74 13.24
C GLY A 135 -6.10 16.10 13.47
N ASP A 136 -5.98 15.14 14.38
CA ASP A 136 -4.72 14.41 14.57
C ASP A 136 -4.41 13.51 13.37
N ILE A 137 -3.13 13.31 13.10
CA ILE A 137 -2.66 12.53 11.96
C ILE A 137 -1.55 11.59 12.40
N LEU A 138 -1.70 10.30 12.09
CA LEU A 138 -0.62 9.32 12.20
C LEU A 138 -0.14 8.92 10.80
N ARG A 139 1.17 8.77 10.65
CA ARG A 139 1.82 8.34 9.40
C ARG A 139 2.83 7.26 9.68
N ALA A 140 2.90 6.28 8.79
CA ALA A 140 3.94 5.27 8.80
C ALA A 140 4.32 4.94 7.36
N GLU A 141 5.58 4.59 7.15
CA GLU A 141 6.08 4.16 5.85
C GLU A 141 6.85 2.85 6.01
N GLY A 142 6.71 1.98 5.04
CA GLY A 142 7.43 0.71 4.99
C GLY A 142 7.93 0.44 3.59
N THR A 143 9.08 -0.21 3.50
CA THR A 143 9.70 -0.63 2.24
C THR A 143 9.83 -2.14 2.18
N PHE A 144 9.93 -2.65 0.97
CA PHE A 144 10.25 -4.03 0.67
C PHE A 144 11.30 -4.04 -0.44
N GLU A 145 12.54 -4.29 -0.06
CA GLU A 145 13.67 -4.20 -0.97
C GLU A 145 13.82 -5.47 -1.81
N GLY A 146 14.22 -5.30 -3.07
CA GLY A 146 14.43 -6.38 -4.01
C GLY A 146 15.05 -5.91 -5.33
N GLU A 147 14.80 -6.65 -6.38
CA GLU A 147 15.26 -6.34 -7.73
C GLU A 147 14.21 -6.71 -8.79
N ILE A 148 14.27 -6.09 -9.95
CA ILE A 148 13.44 -6.48 -11.09
C ILE A 148 14.05 -7.69 -11.77
N GLY A 149 13.28 -8.77 -11.88
CA GLY A 149 13.66 -9.98 -12.63
C GLY A 149 13.72 -9.75 -14.13
N TYR A 150 14.05 -10.80 -14.86
CA TYR A 150 14.09 -10.78 -16.34
C TYR A 150 12.82 -11.31 -16.98
N ALA A 151 12.00 -12.03 -16.22
CA ALA A 151 10.74 -12.60 -16.66
C ALA A 151 9.78 -12.73 -15.46
N PRO A 152 8.47 -12.73 -15.71
CA PRO A 152 7.49 -12.97 -14.65
C PRO A 152 7.54 -14.42 -14.17
N ALA A 153 7.31 -14.62 -12.85
CA ALA A 153 7.16 -15.91 -12.21
C ALA A 153 6.17 -15.80 -11.03
N GLY A 154 5.46 -16.91 -10.72
CA GLY A 154 4.48 -16.98 -9.66
C GLY A 154 3.10 -16.45 -10.07
N GLU A 155 2.09 -16.75 -9.24
CA GLU A 155 0.68 -16.46 -9.53
C GLU A 155 -0.02 -15.75 -8.38
N ASN A 156 0.68 -15.52 -7.26
CA ASN A 156 0.11 -14.83 -6.09
C ASN A 156 0.31 -13.32 -6.19
N GLY A 157 -0.48 -12.59 -5.40
CA GLY A 157 -0.37 -11.15 -5.32
C GLY A 157 -1.03 -10.43 -6.49
N PHE A 158 -0.50 -9.25 -6.84
CA PHE A 158 -1.01 -8.37 -7.90
C PHE A 158 0.07 -7.37 -8.34
N GLY A 159 -0.24 -6.61 -9.39
CA GLY A 159 0.66 -5.55 -9.87
C GLY A 159 2.00 -6.11 -10.36
N TYR A 160 3.08 -5.61 -9.78
CA TYR A 160 4.45 -5.97 -10.17
C TYR A 160 5.03 -7.19 -9.44
N ASP A 161 4.25 -7.86 -8.59
CA ASP A 161 4.70 -9.03 -7.84
C ASP A 161 5.37 -10.11 -8.71
N PRO A 162 4.87 -10.44 -9.92
CA PRO A 162 5.49 -11.46 -10.76
C PRO A 162 6.90 -11.13 -11.24
N ILE A 163 7.29 -9.87 -11.29
CA ILE A 163 8.61 -9.44 -11.77
C ILE A 163 9.52 -8.89 -10.66
N PHE A 164 9.01 -8.76 -9.44
CA PHE A 164 9.76 -8.27 -8.29
C PHE A 164 10.37 -9.43 -7.51
N LYS A 165 11.69 -9.54 -7.55
CA LYS A 165 12.46 -10.63 -6.91
C LYS A 165 13.02 -10.23 -5.56
N VAL A 166 12.94 -11.19 -4.63
CA VAL A 166 13.58 -11.13 -3.33
C VAL A 166 14.39 -12.41 -3.13
N GLY A 167 15.69 -12.31 -3.27
CA GLY A 167 16.56 -13.48 -3.37
C GLY A 167 16.29 -14.26 -4.65
N ASP A 168 16.04 -15.55 -4.54
CA ASP A 168 15.90 -16.44 -5.69
C ASP A 168 14.48 -16.54 -6.26
N ARG A 169 13.47 -15.97 -5.59
CA ARG A 169 12.07 -16.06 -6.00
C ARG A 169 11.42 -14.68 -6.12
N THR A 170 10.35 -14.60 -6.90
CA THR A 170 9.53 -13.39 -7.00
C THR A 170 8.57 -13.28 -5.81
N SER A 171 8.04 -12.10 -5.56
CA SER A 171 7.03 -11.91 -4.53
C SER A 171 5.72 -12.62 -4.86
N ALA A 172 5.44 -12.88 -6.14
CA ALA A 172 4.30 -13.68 -6.59
C ALA A 172 4.47 -15.19 -6.34
N GLU A 173 5.67 -15.65 -6.01
CA GLU A 173 5.94 -17.04 -5.57
C GLU A 173 5.84 -17.20 -4.06
N MET A 174 5.63 -16.12 -3.31
CA MET A 174 5.39 -16.17 -1.87
C MET A 174 3.92 -16.45 -1.58
N SER A 175 3.65 -17.18 -0.50
CA SER A 175 2.30 -17.26 0.04
C SER A 175 1.87 -15.89 0.58
N PRO A 176 0.54 -15.62 0.69
CA PRO A 176 0.05 -14.38 1.28
C PRO A 176 0.64 -14.09 2.67
N ALA A 177 0.73 -15.09 3.52
CA ALA A 177 1.27 -14.94 4.88
C ALA A 177 2.78 -14.61 4.90
N GLU A 178 3.57 -15.24 4.00
CA GLU A 178 4.99 -14.91 3.85
C GLU A 178 5.17 -13.48 3.37
N LYS A 179 4.39 -13.06 2.36
CA LYS A 179 4.45 -11.70 1.82
C LYS A 179 4.04 -10.67 2.88
N ASP A 180 2.95 -10.88 3.61
CA ASP A 180 2.50 -9.95 4.67
C ASP A 180 3.56 -9.76 5.77
N ALA A 181 4.34 -10.79 6.07
CA ALA A 181 5.38 -10.72 7.09
C ALA A 181 6.54 -9.77 6.73
N VAL A 182 6.82 -9.58 5.43
CA VAL A 182 8.00 -8.87 4.93
C VAL A 182 7.68 -7.72 3.98
N SER A 183 6.45 -7.62 3.48
CA SER A 183 6.08 -6.62 2.47
C SER A 183 6.13 -5.18 3.00
N HIS A 184 6.24 -4.24 2.08
CA HIS A 184 6.15 -2.81 2.34
C HIS A 184 4.92 -2.45 3.17
N ARG A 185 3.73 -2.96 2.80
CA ARG A 185 2.48 -2.72 3.53
C ARG A 185 2.50 -3.38 4.90
N GLY A 186 2.97 -4.62 5.01
CA GLY A 186 3.17 -5.29 6.29
C GLY A 186 4.08 -4.52 7.23
N ASN A 187 5.20 -3.99 6.71
CA ASN A 187 6.16 -3.21 7.48
C ASN A 187 5.57 -1.85 7.90
N ALA A 188 4.90 -1.13 6.99
CA ALA A 188 4.23 0.13 7.30
C ALA A 188 3.14 -0.04 8.37
N LEU A 189 2.31 -1.08 8.26
CA LEU A 189 1.21 -1.33 9.21
C LEU A 189 1.69 -1.80 10.58
N LYS A 190 2.83 -2.49 10.68
CA LYS A 190 3.46 -2.81 11.97
C LYS A 190 3.89 -1.54 12.70
N LEU A 191 4.53 -0.61 12.01
CA LEU A 191 4.90 0.70 12.56
C LEU A 191 3.67 1.50 12.95
N PHE A 192 2.71 1.61 12.04
CA PHE A 192 1.44 2.29 12.28
C PHE A 192 0.71 1.75 13.52
N SER A 193 0.64 0.42 13.68
CA SER A 193 -0.01 -0.20 14.85
C SER A 193 0.67 0.16 16.17
N LYS A 194 1.99 0.28 16.18
CA LYS A 194 2.74 0.73 17.36
C LYS A 194 2.37 2.18 17.69
N ASP A 195 2.46 3.06 16.70
CA ASP A 195 2.19 4.49 16.89
C ASP A 195 0.73 4.75 17.28
N LEU A 196 -0.21 3.97 16.72
CA LEU A 196 -1.63 4.03 17.11
C LEU A 196 -1.84 3.62 18.57
N LYS A 197 -1.16 2.56 19.05
CA LYS A 197 -1.24 2.16 20.47
C LYS A 197 -0.71 3.24 21.39
N ASP A 198 0.40 3.86 21.02
CA ASP A 198 1.01 4.95 21.79
C ASP A 198 0.07 6.16 21.82
N TYR A 199 -0.50 6.55 20.70
CA TYR A 199 -1.50 7.63 20.58
C TYR A 199 -2.73 7.38 21.45
N LEU A 200 -3.33 6.19 21.36
CA LEU A 200 -4.52 5.83 22.15
C LEU A 200 -4.24 5.74 23.66
N SER A 201 -2.99 5.51 24.06
CA SER A 201 -2.60 5.48 25.47
C SER A 201 -2.45 6.87 26.08
N GLN A 202 -2.12 7.90 25.26
CA GLN A 202 -1.94 9.29 25.66
C GLN A 202 -3.27 10.07 25.67
N SER A 203 -4.27 9.58 24.92
CA SER A 203 -5.59 10.22 24.79
C SER A 203 -6.56 9.87 25.93
N LYS A 204 -6.05 9.28 27.00
CA LYS A 204 -6.79 8.97 28.25
C LYS A 204 -6.45 9.96 29.33
#